data_e5dfb5c8440fe9f3f493c311087b552b
#
_entry.id   e5dfb5c8440fe9f3f493c311087b552b
#
_cell.length_a   1.000
_cell.length_b   1.000
_cell.length_c   1.000
_cell.angle_alpha   90.00
_cell.angle_beta   90.00
_cell.angle_gamma   90.00
#
_symmetry.space_group_name_H-M   'P 1'
#
loop_
_entity.id
_entity.type
_entity.pdbx_description
1 polymer ?
#
loop_
_entity_poly.entity_id
_entity_poly.type
_entity_poly.pdbx_seq_one_letter_code
_entity_poly.pdbx_strand_id
1 'polypeptide(L)'
;ALSERLFAVLAGQEEQISNHLYEINKRPFICNIVPWCKAEKQSIEGVFLLIQDAEHLENLLDDRNEIIKQIEAKNEDTTEIEMSYPENAFEGFVGKSHKAREVKYMAYKASKNRFNVIITGESGTGKSKLAREIHLMGNPGAPFVEVNCNAIAPTLFESELFGYVGGAFTGAKTEGKVGFFEAANRGTIFLDEIGEIPLDIQVKLLHVLQNKIIYRVGSSKPIKVDVRVIAATNKNLEEEVALGHFRQDLFYR
;
A
#
# COMPACT_ATOMS: atom_id res chain seq x y z
N ALA A 1 36.28 -0.11 -8.73
CA ALA A 1 36.12 -1.35 -7.96
C ALA A 1 35.47 -1.04 -6.60
N LEU A 2 34.92 -2.05 -5.91
CA LEU A 2 34.28 -1.89 -4.59
C LEU A 2 35.26 -1.24 -3.59
N SER A 3 36.51 -1.65 -3.59
CA SER A 3 37.58 -1.12 -2.73
C SER A 3 37.82 0.39 -2.93
N GLU A 4 37.84 0.88 -4.15
CA GLU A 4 38.04 2.31 -4.45
C GLU A 4 36.91 3.16 -3.87
N ARG A 5 35.66 2.71 -4.02
CA ARG A 5 34.49 3.39 -3.46
C ARG A 5 34.46 3.36 -1.93
N LEU A 6 34.90 2.25 -1.35
CA LEU A 6 35.03 2.10 0.09
C LEU A 6 36.05 3.10 0.65
N PHE A 7 37.17 3.29 -0.06
CA PHE A 7 38.16 4.32 0.30
C PHE A 7 37.63 5.74 0.05
N ALA A 8 36.85 5.97 -1.00
CA ALA A 8 36.25 7.29 -1.28
C ALA A 8 35.28 7.72 -0.15
N VAL A 9 34.46 6.79 0.36
CA VAL A 9 33.59 7.07 1.53
C VAL A 9 34.41 7.28 2.80
N LEU A 10 35.45 6.47 3.05
CA LEU A 10 36.35 6.65 4.20
C LEU A 10 37.09 7.98 4.16
N ALA A 11 37.47 8.44 2.97
CA ALA A 11 38.15 9.75 2.78
C ALA A 11 37.17 10.93 2.80
N GLY A 12 35.87 10.71 2.94
CA GLY A 12 34.85 11.75 2.90
C GLY A 12 34.62 12.38 1.52
N GLN A 13 35.03 11.68 0.46
CA GLN A 13 34.82 12.12 -0.92
C GLN A 13 33.44 11.76 -1.45
N GLU A 14 32.82 10.73 -0.88
CA GLU A 14 31.42 10.34 -1.11
C GLU A 14 30.69 10.23 0.25
N GLU A 15 29.42 10.67 0.31
CA GLU A 15 28.66 10.66 1.56
C GLU A 15 28.23 9.25 1.98
N GLN A 16 27.65 8.50 1.04
CA GLN A 16 27.28 7.10 1.20
C GLN A 16 27.01 6.47 -0.18
N ILE A 17 27.03 5.15 -0.24
CA ILE A 17 26.66 4.41 -1.45
C ILE A 17 25.54 3.45 -1.07
N SER A 18 24.42 3.51 -1.79
CA SER A 18 23.26 2.66 -1.53
C SER A 18 22.86 1.86 -2.76
N ASN A 19 22.53 0.58 -2.55
CA ASN A 19 21.99 -0.33 -3.56
C ASN A 19 22.81 -0.41 -4.85
N HIS A 20 24.13 -0.38 -4.74
CA HIS A 20 25.00 -0.47 -5.92
C HIS A 20 25.40 -1.91 -6.18
N LEU A 21 25.27 -2.34 -7.45
CA LEU A 21 25.62 -3.71 -7.87
C LEU A 21 27.13 -3.82 -8.12
N TYR A 22 27.74 -4.82 -7.51
CA TYR A 22 29.14 -5.18 -7.70
C TYR A 22 29.27 -6.66 -8.02
N GLU A 23 30.24 -6.98 -8.88
CA GLU A 23 30.64 -8.36 -9.11
C GLU A 23 31.81 -8.72 -8.19
N ILE A 24 31.60 -9.71 -7.31
CA ILE A 24 32.63 -10.23 -6.39
C ILE A 24 32.78 -11.73 -6.67
N ASN A 25 33.98 -12.15 -7.09
CA ASN A 25 34.28 -13.55 -7.47
C ASN A 25 33.30 -14.12 -8.51
N LYS A 26 32.95 -13.31 -9.51
CA LYS A 26 31.99 -13.64 -10.59
C LYS A 26 30.56 -13.88 -10.10
N ARG A 27 30.21 -13.33 -8.96
CA ARG A 27 28.83 -13.32 -8.45
C ARG A 27 28.36 -11.90 -8.22
N PRO A 28 27.10 -11.59 -8.53
CA PRO A 28 26.55 -10.27 -8.31
C PRO A 28 26.15 -10.07 -6.84
N PHE A 29 26.53 -8.92 -6.28
CA PHE A 29 26.17 -8.51 -4.94
C PHE A 29 25.66 -7.07 -4.93
N ILE A 30 24.60 -6.81 -4.18
CA ILE A 30 24.16 -5.46 -3.86
C ILE A 30 24.89 -5.02 -2.60
N CYS A 31 25.62 -3.90 -2.72
CA CYS A 31 26.40 -3.38 -1.61
C CYS A 31 25.90 -1.99 -1.19
N ASN A 32 25.81 -1.79 0.12
CA ASN A 32 25.60 -0.49 0.73
C ASN A 32 26.83 -0.15 1.57
N ILE A 33 27.38 1.04 1.37
CA ILE A 33 28.53 1.55 2.13
C ILE A 33 28.06 2.78 2.90
N VAL A 34 28.07 2.69 4.22
CA VAL A 34 27.57 3.75 5.11
C VAL A 34 28.72 4.19 6.01
N PRO A 35 29.09 5.48 6.04
CA PRO A 35 30.14 5.97 6.93
C PRO A 35 29.67 5.93 8.39
N TRP A 36 30.61 5.60 9.27
CA TRP A 36 30.44 5.68 10.71
C TRP A 36 31.23 6.82 11.29
N CYS A 37 30.52 7.77 11.89
CA CYS A 37 31.12 8.96 12.50
C CYS A 37 30.92 8.92 14.03
N LYS A 38 31.92 9.36 14.78
CA LYS A 38 31.78 9.56 16.22
C LYS A 38 31.09 10.90 16.49
N ALA A 39 30.10 10.90 17.36
CA ALA A 39 29.22 12.05 17.62
C ALA A 39 29.95 13.35 18.00
N GLU A 40 31.17 13.26 18.53
CA GLU A 40 31.94 14.41 19.05
C GLU A 40 32.89 15.08 18.03
N LYS A 41 33.22 14.44 16.91
CA LYS A 41 34.30 14.92 16.02
C LYS A 41 33.97 15.15 14.56
N GLN A 42 32.79 14.81 14.08
CA GLN A 42 32.40 14.86 12.64
C GLN A 42 33.42 14.17 11.68
N SER A 43 34.37 13.39 12.21
CA SER A 43 35.34 12.64 11.40
C SER A 43 34.84 11.23 11.19
N ILE A 44 34.97 10.73 9.94
CA ILE A 44 34.66 9.34 9.58
C ILE A 44 35.72 8.46 10.21
N GLU A 45 35.33 7.59 11.13
CA GLU A 45 36.23 6.62 11.80
C GLU A 45 36.18 5.24 11.15
N GLY A 46 35.16 4.96 10.34
CA GLY A 46 35.00 3.70 9.66
C GLY A 46 33.82 3.71 8.69
N VAL A 47 33.58 2.58 8.06
CA VAL A 47 32.42 2.35 7.21
C VAL A 47 31.78 1.01 7.52
N PHE A 48 30.46 0.95 7.46
CA PHE A 48 29.71 -0.29 7.42
C PHE A 48 29.51 -0.70 5.96
N LEU A 49 29.90 -1.93 5.65
CA LEU A 49 29.65 -2.55 4.35
C LEU A 49 28.59 -3.63 4.54
N LEU A 50 27.39 -3.38 4.02
CA LEU A 50 26.33 -4.38 3.93
C LEU A 50 26.38 -5.01 2.55
N ILE A 51 26.48 -6.33 2.50
CA ILE A 51 26.55 -7.11 1.26
C ILE A 51 25.35 -8.03 1.24
N GLN A 52 24.57 -7.97 0.16
CA GLN A 52 23.46 -8.88 -0.10
C GLN A 52 23.73 -9.64 -1.40
N ASP A 53 23.53 -10.95 -1.39
CA ASP A 53 23.64 -11.77 -2.60
C ASP A 53 22.51 -11.38 -3.57
N ALA A 54 22.89 -11.01 -4.78
CA ALA A 54 21.97 -10.60 -5.83
C ALA A 54 21.60 -11.76 -6.79
N GLU A 55 22.20 -12.93 -6.67
CA GLU A 55 21.94 -14.09 -7.54
C GLU A 55 20.46 -14.51 -7.47
N HIS A 56 19.87 -14.48 -6.28
CA HIS A 56 18.44 -14.76 -6.12
C HIS A 56 17.55 -13.68 -6.74
N LEU A 57 17.98 -12.42 -6.72
CA LEU A 57 17.25 -11.30 -7.33
C LEU A 57 17.35 -11.34 -8.86
N GLU A 58 18.52 -11.68 -9.41
CA GLU A 58 18.70 -11.89 -10.85
C GLU A 58 17.84 -13.05 -11.35
N ASN A 59 17.83 -14.19 -10.67
CA ASN A 59 16.96 -15.32 -11.00
C ASN A 59 15.48 -14.93 -10.99
N LEU A 60 15.03 -14.17 -9.99
CA LEU A 60 13.64 -13.65 -9.93
C LEU A 60 13.34 -12.66 -11.05
N LEU A 61 14.31 -11.83 -11.44
CA LEU A 61 14.16 -10.90 -12.57
C LEU A 61 14.15 -11.64 -13.91
N ASP A 62 14.95 -12.68 -14.06
CA ASP A 62 14.97 -13.53 -15.26
C ASP A 62 13.67 -14.34 -15.36
N ASP A 63 13.21 -14.96 -14.28
CA ASP A 63 11.90 -15.62 -14.22
C ASP A 63 10.77 -14.66 -14.56
N ARG A 64 10.79 -13.44 -13.99
CA ARG A 64 9.84 -12.38 -14.34
C ARG A 64 9.90 -12.00 -15.81
N ASN A 65 11.10 -11.79 -16.36
CA ASN A 65 11.28 -11.41 -17.75
C ASN A 65 10.87 -12.54 -18.70
N GLU A 66 11.08 -13.79 -18.31
CA GLU A 66 10.61 -14.95 -19.07
C GLU A 66 9.09 -15.06 -19.04
N ILE A 67 8.47 -14.82 -17.89
CA ILE A 67 7.01 -14.71 -17.75
C ILE A 67 6.46 -13.57 -18.59
N ILE A 68 7.10 -12.39 -18.58
CA ILE A 68 6.70 -11.24 -19.42
C ILE A 68 6.82 -11.61 -20.90
N LYS A 69 7.92 -12.21 -21.35
CA LYS A 69 8.08 -12.68 -22.73
C LYS A 69 7.04 -13.73 -23.12
N GLN A 70 6.69 -14.63 -22.21
CA GLN A 70 5.63 -15.62 -22.45
C GLN A 70 4.24 -14.97 -22.52
N ILE A 71 4.01 -13.92 -21.76
CA ILE A 71 2.77 -13.11 -21.83
C ILE A 71 2.73 -12.30 -23.13
N GLU A 72 3.84 -11.67 -23.52
CA GLU A 72 3.94 -10.90 -24.77
C GLU A 72 3.82 -11.80 -26.01
N ALA A 73 4.49 -12.96 -26.03
CA ALA A 73 4.36 -13.95 -27.10
C ALA A 73 2.95 -14.56 -27.20
N LYS A 74 2.23 -14.67 -26.07
CA LYS A 74 0.81 -15.06 -26.07
C LYS A 74 -0.13 -13.95 -26.49
N ASN A 75 0.30 -12.69 -26.43
CA ASN A 75 -0.51 -11.55 -26.90
C ASN A 75 -0.41 -11.33 -28.42
N GLU A 76 0.58 -11.93 -29.10
CA GLU A 76 0.64 -11.97 -30.58
C GLU A 76 -0.28 -13.04 -31.18
N ASP A 77 -0.56 -14.12 -30.44
CA ASP A 77 -1.66 -15.03 -30.76
C ASP A 77 -2.86 -14.63 -29.87
N THR A 78 -3.81 -13.92 -30.45
CA THR A 78 -5.09 -13.53 -29.86
C THR A 78 -5.89 -14.75 -29.36
N THR A 79 -5.44 -15.38 -28.30
CA THR A 79 -6.32 -16.15 -27.45
C THR A 79 -6.90 -15.16 -26.44
N GLU A 80 -8.12 -14.71 -26.70
CA GLU A 80 -8.97 -14.07 -25.69
C GLU A 80 -8.83 -14.91 -24.40
N ILE A 81 -8.15 -14.35 -23.40
CA ILE A 81 -8.28 -14.90 -22.04
C ILE A 81 -9.78 -14.88 -21.82
N GLU A 82 -10.40 -16.05 -21.70
CA GLU A 82 -11.82 -16.16 -21.37
C GLU A 82 -12.02 -15.46 -20.03
N MET A 83 -12.31 -14.16 -20.10
CA MET A 83 -12.63 -13.33 -18.95
C MET A 83 -14.01 -13.73 -18.46
N SER A 84 -14.08 -14.93 -17.86
CA SER A 84 -15.32 -15.49 -17.36
C SER A 84 -15.65 -14.93 -15.99
N TYR A 85 -16.74 -14.22 -15.89
CA TYR A 85 -17.41 -13.81 -14.67
C TYR A 85 -18.94 -13.89 -14.91
N PRO A 86 -19.77 -14.03 -13.87
CA PRO A 86 -21.23 -14.13 -14.03
C PRO A 86 -21.80 -12.93 -14.80
N GLU A 87 -22.72 -13.17 -15.74
CA GLU A 87 -23.31 -12.12 -16.58
C GLU A 87 -23.97 -10.99 -15.79
N ASN A 88 -24.56 -11.33 -14.64
CA ASN A 88 -25.17 -10.39 -13.70
C ASN A 88 -24.17 -9.74 -12.74
N ALA A 89 -22.86 -10.02 -12.89
CA ALA A 89 -21.83 -9.37 -12.08
C ALA A 89 -21.62 -7.92 -12.55
N PHE A 90 -21.46 -7.02 -11.57
CA PHE A 90 -21.15 -5.62 -11.84
C PHE A 90 -22.23 -4.84 -12.60
N GLU A 91 -23.51 -5.12 -12.34
CA GLU A 91 -24.64 -4.38 -12.94
C GLU A 91 -24.55 -2.87 -12.68
N GLY A 92 -24.07 -2.48 -11.48
CA GLY A 92 -23.84 -1.09 -11.11
C GLY A 92 -22.64 -0.42 -11.81
N PHE A 93 -21.74 -1.21 -12.44
CA PHE A 93 -20.56 -0.70 -13.13
C PHE A 93 -20.71 -0.89 -14.65
N VAL A 94 -21.21 0.14 -15.32
CA VAL A 94 -21.54 0.09 -16.76
C VAL A 94 -20.28 0.21 -17.61
N GLY A 95 -20.07 -0.72 -18.56
CA GLY A 95 -18.98 -0.68 -19.52
C GLY A 95 -18.91 -1.98 -20.33
N LYS A 96 -18.75 -1.85 -21.68
CA LYS A 96 -18.66 -2.97 -22.64
C LYS A 96 -17.32 -3.03 -23.37
N SER A 97 -16.46 -2.02 -23.20
CA SER A 97 -15.13 -2.01 -23.83
C SER A 97 -14.26 -3.15 -23.29
N HIS A 98 -13.21 -3.53 -24.02
CA HIS A 98 -12.25 -4.55 -23.57
C HIS A 98 -11.67 -4.18 -22.20
N LYS A 99 -11.20 -2.94 -22.01
CA LYS A 99 -10.70 -2.44 -20.71
C LYS A 99 -11.73 -2.51 -19.59
N ALA A 100 -13.00 -2.22 -19.86
CA ALA A 100 -14.05 -2.35 -18.85
C ALA A 100 -14.30 -3.83 -18.46
N ARG A 101 -14.18 -4.76 -19.42
CA ARG A 101 -14.27 -6.20 -19.16
C ARG A 101 -13.08 -6.71 -18.32
N GLU A 102 -11.87 -6.24 -18.61
CA GLU A 102 -10.68 -6.53 -17.78
C GLU A 102 -10.85 -6.05 -16.35
N VAL A 103 -11.28 -4.80 -16.14
CA VAL A 103 -11.54 -4.25 -14.81
C VAL A 103 -12.59 -5.08 -14.07
N LYS A 104 -13.69 -5.46 -14.72
CA LYS A 104 -14.71 -6.32 -14.12
C LYS A 104 -14.17 -7.70 -13.75
N TYR A 105 -13.35 -8.29 -14.62
CA TYR A 105 -12.72 -9.58 -14.36
C TYR A 105 -11.77 -9.53 -13.16
N MET A 106 -10.92 -8.50 -13.08
CA MET A 106 -10.04 -8.28 -11.92
C MET A 106 -10.82 -8.03 -10.65
N ALA A 107 -11.88 -7.24 -10.72
CA ALA A 107 -12.79 -6.99 -9.60
C ALA A 107 -13.50 -8.27 -9.14
N TYR A 108 -13.91 -9.14 -10.08
CA TYR A 108 -14.47 -10.45 -9.77
C TYR A 108 -13.45 -11.33 -9.04
N LYS A 109 -12.22 -11.42 -9.53
CA LYS A 109 -11.14 -12.14 -8.82
C LYS A 109 -10.90 -11.56 -7.42
N ALA A 110 -10.87 -10.25 -7.30
CA ALA A 110 -10.72 -9.58 -6.02
C ALA A 110 -11.87 -9.90 -5.06
N SER A 111 -13.12 -10.03 -5.55
CA SER A 111 -14.28 -10.36 -4.71
C SER A 111 -14.19 -11.75 -4.07
N LYS A 112 -13.50 -12.70 -4.73
CA LYS A 112 -13.32 -14.08 -4.22
C LYS A 112 -12.27 -14.21 -3.12
N ASN A 113 -11.51 -13.16 -2.87
CA ASN A 113 -10.43 -13.14 -1.89
C ASN A 113 -10.65 -12.02 -0.89
N ARG A 114 -10.04 -12.14 0.30
CA ARG A 114 -10.09 -11.11 1.35
C ARG A 114 -8.87 -10.17 1.33
N PHE A 115 -8.12 -10.14 0.24
CA PHE A 115 -7.01 -9.20 0.10
C PHE A 115 -7.50 -7.76 0.11
N ASN A 116 -6.64 -6.85 0.56
CA ASN A 116 -6.84 -5.43 0.37
C ASN A 116 -6.77 -5.09 -1.13
N VAL A 117 -7.53 -4.10 -1.55
CA VAL A 117 -7.63 -3.71 -2.96
C VAL A 117 -7.39 -2.22 -3.08
N ILE A 118 -6.60 -1.82 -4.06
CA ILE A 118 -6.48 -0.42 -4.50
C ILE A 118 -7.13 -0.29 -5.88
N ILE A 119 -7.98 0.71 -6.03
CA ILE A 119 -8.64 1.10 -7.28
C ILE A 119 -8.08 2.47 -7.70
N THR A 120 -7.33 2.51 -8.77
CA THR A 120 -6.77 3.75 -9.31
C THR A 120 -7.56 4.22 -10.54
N GLY A 121 -7.69 5.53 -10.69
CA GLY A 121 -8.36 6.12 -11.87
C GLY A 121 -8.80 7.55 -11.63
N GLU A 122 -9.08 8.27 -12.70
CA GLU A 122 -9.53 9.65 -12.67
C GLU A 122 -10.84 9.81 -11.88
N SER A 123 -11.13 11.05 -11.47
CA SER A 123 -12.41 11.34 -10.81
C SER A 123 -13.58 11.03 -11.76
N GLY A 124 -14.67 10.48 -11.21
CA GLY A 124 -15.86 10.14 -11.98
C GLY A 124 -15.81 8.82 -12.75
N THR A 125 -14.70 8.05 -12.74
CA THR A 125 -14.59 6.76 -13.44
C THR A 125 -15.39 5.61 -12.82
N GLY A 126 -16.03 5.83 -11.67
CA GLY A 126 -16.86 4.82 -11.01
C GLY A 126 -16.15 3.97 -9.97
N LYS A 127 -15.02 4.43 -9.41
CA LYS A 127 -14.25 3.72 -8.38
C LYS A 127 -15.10 3.26 -7.19
N SER A 128 -15.94 4.14 -6.66
CA SER A 128 -16.82 3.84 -5.51
C SER A 128 -17.88 2.78 -5.86
N LYS A 129 -18.43 2.84 -7.08
CA LYS A 129 -19.35 1.81 -7.57
C LYS A 129 -18.67 0.46 -7.68
N LEU A 130 -17.46 0.43 -8.26
CA LEU A 130 -16.67 -0.79 -8.39
C LEU A 130 -16.33 -1.40 -7.02
N ALA A 131 -15.93 -0.57 -6.05
CA ALA A 131 -15.67 -1.01 -4.68
C ALA A 131 -16.90 -1.66 -4.02
N ARG A 132 -18.07 -1.07 -4.21
CA ARG A 132 -19.34 -1.59 -3.72
C ARG A 132 -19.68 -2.94 -4.37
N GLU A 133 -19.50 -3.07 -5.69
CA GLU A 133 -19.72 -4.33 -6.41
C GLU A 133 -18.77 -5.44 -5.93
N ILE A 134 -17.48 -5.13 -5.73
CA ILE A 134 -16.51 -6.08 -5.16
C ILE A 134 -16.97 -6.58 -3.78
N HIS A 135 -17.48 -5.68 -2.93
CA HIS A 135 -18.02 -6.04 -1.63
C HIS A 135 -19.26 -6.93 -1.76
N LEU A 136 -20.26 -6.51 -2.54
CA LEU A 136 -21.52 -7.24 -2.71
C LEU A 136 -21.31 -8.65 -3.25
N MET A 137 -20.37 -8.83 -4.16
CA MET A 137 -20.05 -10.14 -4.71
C MET A 137 -19.25 -11.04 -3.73
N GLY A 138 -18.48 -10.45 -2.84
CA GLY A 138 -17.64 -11.18 -1.89
C GLY A 138 -18.32 -11.45 -0.55
N ASN A 139 -19.12 -10.50 -0.05
CA ASN A 139 -19.73 -10.57 1.28
C ASN A 139 -20.99 -9.69 1.39
N PRO A 140 -22.09 -10.02 0.66
CA PRO A 140 -23.25 -9.13 0.52
C PRO A 140 -24.01 -8.85 1.81
N GLY A 141 -23.87 -9.70 2.84
CA GLY A 141 -24.56 -9.55 4.13
C GLY A 141 -23.77 -8.81 5.20
N ALA A 142 -22.52 -8.39 4.88
CA ALA A 142 -21.66 -7.73 5.86
C ALA A 142 -21.75 -6.19 5.77
N PRO A 143 -21.29 -5.46 6.79
CA PRO A 143 -21.21 -4.01 6.75
C PRO A 143 -20.30 -3.52 5.60
N PHE A 144 -20.77 -2.50 4.88
CA PHE A 144 -19.96 -1.71 3.95
C PHE A 144 -19.93 -0.27 4.41
N VAL A 145 -18.78 0.17 4.93
CA VAL A 145 -18.58 1.52 5.43
C VAL A 145 -17.78 2.31 4.41
N GLU A 146 -18.39 3.33 3.84
CA GLU A 146 -17.79 4.22 2.85
C GLU A 146 -17.29 5.49 3.52
N VAL A 147 -16.02 5.81 3.29
CA VAL A 147 -15.34 6.97 3.88
C VAL A 147 -14.68 7.76 2.77
N ASN A 148 -15.13 8.99 2.57
CA ASN A 148 -14.44 9.92 1.68
C ASN A 148 -13.38 10.67 2.49
N CYS A 149 -12.11 10.33 2.26
CA CYS A 149 -10.99 10.93 3.00
C CYS A 149 -10.86 12.43 2.75
N ASN A 150 -11.19 12.91 1.56
CA ASN A 150 -11.14 14.34 1.26
C ASN A 150 -12.20 15.18 1.99
N ALA A 151 -13.27 14.54 2.48
CA ALA A 151 -14.33 15.22 3.23
C ALA A 151 -14.04 15.34 4.73
N ILE A 152 -12.99 14.69 5.23
CA ILE A 152 -12.65 14.70 6.66
C ILE A 152 -11.59 15.79 6.92
N ALA A 153 -11.89 16.69 7.85
CA ALA A 153 -10.89 17.67 8.28
C ALA A 153 -9.65 16.95 8.87
N PRO A 154 -8.40 17.37 8.54
CA PRO A 154 -7.17 16.70 9.01
C PRO A 154 -7.15 16.43 10.51
N THR A 155 -7.62 17.34 11.33
CA THR A 155 -7.68 17.21 12.80
C THR A 155 -8.69 16.19 13.31
N LEU A 156 -9.64 15.77 12.47
CA LEU A 156 -10.70 14.83 12.84
C LEU A 156 -10.44 13.40 12.33
N PHE A 157 -9.46 13.19 11.45
CA PHE A 157 -9.21 11.89 10.86
C PHE A 157 -9.11 10.76 11.89
N GLU A 158 -8.29 10.97 12.91
CA GLU A 158 -8.09 9.93 13.92
C GLU A 158 -9.40 9.57 14.64
N SER A 159 -10.12 10.59 15.09
CA SER A 159 -11.38 10.39 15.83
C SER A 159 -12.50 9.80 14.96
N GLU A 160 -12.53 10.10 13.67
CA GLU A 160 -13.52 9.53 12.74
C GLU A 160 -13.18 8.07 12.38
N LEU A 161 -11.90 7.78 12.04
CA LEU A 161 -11.50 6.44 11.64
C LEU A 161 -11.50 5.45 12.81
N PHE A 162 -10.94 5.85 13.96
CA PHE A 162 -10.71 4.93 15.08
C PHE A 162 -11.65 5.13 16.27
N GLY A 163 -12.41 6.22 16.27
CA GLY A 163 -13.31 6.57 17.38
C GLY A 163 -12.58 7.19 18.56
N TYR A 164 -13.34 7.57 19.59
CA TYR A 164 -12.81 8.15 20.81
C TYR A 164 -13.64 7.76 22.04
N VAL A 165 -13.03 7.83 23.22
CA VAL A 165 -13.73 7.65 24.50
C VAL A 165 -14.24 8.99 25.01
N GLY A 166 -15.25 8.96 25.87
CA GLY A 166 -15.78 10.18 26.48
C GLY A 166 -14.69 10.99 27.17
N GLY A 167 -14.68 12.30 26.93
CA GLY A 167 -13.68 13.21 27.52
C GLY A 167 -12.27 13.16 26.89
N ALA A 168 -12.08 12.49 25.77
CA ALA A 168 -10.78 12.36 25.11
C ALA A 168 -10.16 13.72 24.68
N PHE A 169 -11.00 14.70 24.37
CA PHE A 169 -10.60 16.06 23.99
C PHE A 169 -11.73 17.05 24.23
N THR A 170 -11.43 18.34 24.18
CA THR A 170 -12.43 19.41 24.33
C THR A 170 -13.47 19.34 23.23
N GLY A 171 -14.75 19.15 23.60
CA GLY A 171 -15.86 18.95 22.66
C GLY A 171 -16.18 17.48 22.34
N ALA A 172 -15.44 16.53 22.92
CA ALA A 172 -15.81 15.12 22.83
C ALA A 172 -17.14 14.84 23.55
N LYS A 173 -18.00 14.02 22.91
CA LYS A 173 -19.25 13.57 23.55
C LYS A 173 -18.93 12.73 24.78
N THR A 174 -19.76 12.82 25.81
CA THR A 174 -19.59 12.07 27.07
C THR A 174 -19.65 10.57 26.89
N GLU A 175 -20.45 10.07 25.95
CA GLU A 175 -20.56 8.66 25.60
C GLU A 175 -19.42 8.16 24.68
N GLY A 176 -18.58 9.08 24.15
CA GLY A 176 -17.60 8.76 23.12
C GLY A 176 -18.21 8.58 21.74
N LYS A 177 -17.44 8.04 20.81
CA LYS A 177 -17.88 7.76 19.42
C LYS A 177 -17.21 6.50 18.91
N VAL A 178 -17.96 5.64 18.26
CA VAL A 178 -17.46 4.50 17.50
C VAL A 178 -16.84 5.00 16.19
N GLY A 179 -15.63 4.52 15.85
CA GLY A 179 -14.96 4.87 14.61
C GLY A 179 -15.39 4.01 13.44
N PHE A 180 -15.02 4.45 12.21
CA PHE A 180 -15.38 3.74 10.98
C PHE A 180 -14.83 2.32 10.92
N PHE A 181 -13.61 2.06 11.42
CA PHE A 181 -13.04 0.71 11.45
C PHE A 181 -13.83 -0.25 12.35
N GLU A 182 -14.31 0.24 13.49
CA GLU A 182 -15.14 -0.57 14.37
C GLU A 182 -16.52 -0.81 13.77
N ALA A 183 -17.11 0.20 13.11
CA ALA A 183 -18.38 0.09 12.41
C ALA A 183 -18.31 -0.89 11.21
N ALA A 184 -17.14 -0.98 10.55
CA ALA A 184 -16.89 -1.89 9.44
C ALA A 184 -16.49 -3.32 9.88
N ASN A 185 -16.50 -3.61 11.19
CA ASN A 185 -16.03 -4.89 11.69
C ASN A 185 -16.78 -6.08 11.07
N ARG A 186 -16.06 -7.10 10.67
CA ARG A 186 -16.51 -8.29 9.91
C ARG A 186 -17.04 -7.97 8.50
N GLY A 187 -16.79 -6.76 8.01
CA GLY A 187 -17.21 -6.28 6.71
C GLY A 187 -16.09 -5.67 5.90
N THR A 188 -16.41 -4.61 5.20
CA THR A 188 -15.50 -3.87 4.33
C THR A 188 -15.54 -2.39 4.67
N ILE A 189 -14.37 -1.77 4.78
CA ILE A 189 -14.23 -0.32 4.74
C ILE A 189 -13.73 0.09 3.35
N PHE A 190 -14.40 1.05 2.75
CA PHE A 190 -13.97 1.68 1.52
C PHE A 190 -13.43 3.07 1.82
N LEU A 191 -12.14 3.28 1.53
CA LEU A 191 -11.42 4.53 1.74
C LEU A 191 -11.26 5.22 0.38
N ASP A 192 -12.14 6.15 0.07
CA ASP A 192 -12.03 6.93 -1.16
C ASP A 192 -11.03 8.07 -0.97
N GLU A 193 -10.24 8.34 -2.00
CA GLU A 193 -9.12 9.30 -2.02
C GLU A 193 -8.11 9.04 -0.89
N ILE A 194 -7.61 7.79 -0.82
CA ILE A 194 -6.61 7.34 0.19
C ILE A 194 -5.34 8.19 0.18
N GLY A 195 -4.98 8.78 -0.95
CA GLY A 195 -3.81 9.66 -1.08
C GLY A 195 -3.92 10.99 -0.32
N GLU A 196 -5.09 11.30 0.28
CA GLU A 196 -5.30 12.51 1.08
C GLU A 196 -5.12 12.27 2.60
N ILE A 197 -4.87 11.03 3.01
CA ILE A 197 -4.71 10.70 4.43
C ILE A 197 -3.40 11.27 4.97
N PRO A 198 -3.40 12.02 6.10
CA PRO A 198 -2.19 12.53 6.74
C PRO A 198 -1.20 11.42 7.13
N LEU A 199 0.10 11.72 7.11
CA LEU A 199 1.17 10.74 7.36
C LEU A 199 1.07 10.05 8.73
N ASP A 200 0.67 10.77 9.77
CA ASP A 200 0.45 10.21 11.11
C ASP A 200 -0.69 9.19 11.15
N ILE A 201 -1.74 9.43 10.37
CA ILE A 201 -2.87 8.50 10.20
C ILE A 201 -2.46 7.29 9.36
N GLN A 202 -1.60 7.47 8.35
CA GLN A 202 -1.06 6.35 7.55
C GLN A 202 -0.30 5.34 8.45
N VAL A 203 0.45 5.81 9.48
CA VAL A 203 1.10 4.93 10.46
C VAL A 203 0.08 4.08 11.21
N LYS A 204 -1.02 4.69 11.67
CA LYS A 204 -2.09 3.99 12.40
C LYS A 204 -2.85 3.02 11.48
N LEU A 205 -3.10 3.41 10.24
CA LEU A 205 -3.71 2.55 9.23
C LEU A 205 -2.85 1.31 8.97
N LEU A 206 -1.54 1.48 8.80
CA LEU A 206 -0.61 0.36 8.65
C LEU A 206 -0.69 -0.60 9.84
N HIS A 207 -0.72 -0.06 11.06
CA HIS A 207 -0.87 -0.88 12.28
C HIS A 207 -2.16 -1.71 12.26
N VAL A 208 -3.28 -1.12 11.83
CA VAL A 208 -4.56 -1.85 11.71
C VAL A 208 -4.47 -2.94 10.65
N LEU A 209 -3.87 -2.67 9.50
CA LEU A 209 -3.71 -3.67 8.42
C LEU A 209 -2.86 -4.86 8.86
N GLN A 210 -1.81 -4.61 9.67
CA GLN A 210 -0.89 -5.64 10.14
C GLN A 210 -1.44 -6.45 11.32
N ASN A 211 -1.98 -5.75 12.32
CA ASN A 211 -2.29 -6.36 13.63
C ASN A 211 -3.79 -6.62 13.83
N LYS A 212 -4.64 -6.09 12.97
CA LYS A 212 -6.10 -6.17 13.12
C LYS A 212 -6.60 -5.62 14.46
N ILE A 213 -5.95 -4.56 14.94
CA ILE A 213 -6.23 -3.90 16.21
C ILE A 213 -6.32 -2.40 15.99
N ILE A 214 -7.31 -1.78 16.61
CA ILE A 214 -7.44 -0.32 16.73
C ILE A 214 -7.41 0.12 18.19
N TYR A 215 -7.12 1.40 18.39
CA TYR A 215 -7.24 2.08 19.68
C TYR A 215 -8.09 3.34 19.50
N ARG A 216 -9.08 3.53 20.35
CA ARG A 216 -9.85 4.78 20.35
C ARG A 216 -9.01 5.93 20.93
N VAL A 217 -9.18 7.11 20.40
CA VAL A 217 -8.52 8.32 20.94
C VAL A 217 -8.84 8.46 22.42
N GLY A 218 -7.82 8.69 23.24
CA GLY A 218 -7.93 8.76 24.70
C GLY A 218 -7.97 7.40 25.43
N SER A 219 -7.75 6.28 24.72
CA SER A 219 -7.75 4.94 25.32
C SER A 219 -6.57 4.10 24.87
N SER A 220 -5.95 3.37 25.79
CA SER A 220 -4.95 2.34 25.52
C SER A 220 -5.55 0.93 25.38
N LYS A 221 -6.88 0.78 25.46
CA LYS A 221 -7.55 -0.52 25.34
C LYS A 221 -7.59 -0.97 23.89
N PRO A 222 -6.98 -2.12 23.53
CA PRO A 222 -7.01 -2.64 22.16
C PRO A 222 -8.40 -3.18 21.83
N ILE A 223 -8.86 -2.89 20.60
CA ILE A 223 -10.10 -3.42 20.03
C ILE A 223 -9.71 -4.21 18.78
N LYS A 224 -10.01 -5.51 18.77
CA LYS A 224 -9.80 -6.36 17.60
C LYS A 224 -10.86 -6.07 16.54
N VAL A 225 -10.42 -5.91 15.30
CA VAL A 225 -11.28 -5.69 14.14
C VAL A 225 -10.86 -6.62 13.01
N ASP A 226 -11.83 -7.24 12.36
CA ASP A 226 -11.63 -8.01 11.14
C ASP A 226 -12.31 -7.28 9.98
N VAL A 227 -11.55 -6.39 9.35
CA VAL A 227 -12.05 -5.51 8.28
C VAL A 227 -11.24 -5.74 7.02
N ARG A 228 -11.94 -5.92 5.91
CA ARG A 228 -11.34 -5.84 4.57
C ARG A 228 -11.24 -4.39 4.15
N VAL A 229 -10.10 -3.99 3.60
CA VAL A 229 -9.91 -2.62 3.11
C VAL A 229 -9.95 -2.61 1.58
N ILE A 230 -10.79 -1.74 1.03
CA ILE A 230 -10.76 -1.34 -0.38
C ILE A 230 -10.45 0.15 -0.37
N ALA A 231 -9.40 0.55 -1.06
CA ALA A 231 -8.99 1.95 -1.18
C ALA A 231 -9.15 2.43 -2.62
N ALA A 232 -9.40 3.71 -2.81
CA ALA A 232 -9.42 4.34 -4.12
C ALA A 232 -8.65 5.66 -4.11
N THR A 233 -8.06 6.00 -5.26
CA THR A 233 -7.40 7.29 -5.46
C THR A 233 -7.30 7.66 -6.94
N ASN A 234 -7.23 8.96 -7.22
CA ASN A 234 -6.87 9.51 -8.51
C ASN A 234 -5.39 9.89 -8.60
N LYS A 235 -4.64 9.84 -7.47
CA LYS A 235 -3.21 10.16 -7.42
C LYS A 235 -2.36 8.96 -7.83
N ASN A 236 -1.18 9.25 -8.36
CA ASN A 236 -0.12 8.25 -8.53
C ASN A 236 0.58 8.05 -7.18
N LEU A 237 0.25 6.96 -6.49
CA LEU A 237 0.81 6.69 -5.16
C LEU A 237 2.32 6.44 -5.18
N GLU A 238 2.90 5.97 -6.29
CA GLU A 238 4.36 5.83 -6.41
C GLU A 238 5.05 7.19 -6.40
N GLU A 239 4.48 8.18 -7.09
CA GLU A 239 4.96 9.57 -7.04
C GLU A 239 4.75 10.18 -5.64
N GLU A 240 3.61 9.95 -5.00
CA GLU A 240 3.36 10.42 -3.63
C GLU A 240 4.34 9.80 -2.62
N VAL A 241 4.76 8.54 -2.83
CA VAL A 241 5.82 7.91 -2.03
C VAL A 241 7.17 8.60 -2.27
N ALA A 242 7.54 8.86 -3.53
CA ALA A 242 8.78 9.53 -3.87
C ALA A 242 8.85 10.96 -3.30
N LEU A 243 7.72 11.66 -3.22
CA LEU A 243 7.58 13.00 -2.63
C LEU A 243 7.49 12.97 -1.09
N GLY A 244 7.42 11.79 -0.47
CA GLY A 244 7.28 11.64 0.98
C GLY A 244 5.88 11.97 1.53
N HIS A 245 4.86 12.08 0.68
CA HIS A 245 3.48 12.33 1.07
C HIS A 245 2.72 11.04 1.40
N PHE A 246 3.20 9.90 0.89
CA PHE A 246 2.65 8.60 1.17
C PHE A 246 3.75 7.64 1.65
N ARG A 247 3.45 6.81 2.64
CA ARG A 247 4.45 5.89 3.19
C ARG A 247 4.62 4.68 2.29
N GLN A 248 5.87 4.33 2.02
CA GLN A 248 6.24 3.17 1.22
C GLN A 248 5.75 1.84 1.83
N ASP A 249 5.84 1.71 3.16
CA ASP A 249 5.41 0.49 3.87
C ASP A 249 3.89 0.28 3.82
N LEU A 250 3.10 1.36 3.79
CA LEU A 250 1.65 1.29 3.59
C LEU A 250 1.30 0.97 2.13
N PHE A 251 2.03 1.53 1.16
CA PHE A 251 1.82 1.28 -0.26
C PHE A 251 1.92 -0.20 -0.62
N TYR A 252 2.89 -0.91 -0.06
CA TYR A 252 3.08 -2.36 -0.31
C TYR A 252 2.17 -3.26 0.54
N ARG A 253 1.31 -2.72 1.39
CA ARG A 253 0.42 -3.50 2.26
C ARG A 253 -1.02 -3.47 1.84
#